data_867e89918bc61233a3d324140679209b
#
_entry.id   867e89918bc61233a3d324140679209b
#
_cell.length_a   1.000
_cell.length_b   1.000
_cell.length_c   1.000
_cell.angle_alpha   90.00
_cell.angle_beta   90.00
_cell.angle_gamma   90.00
#
_symmetry.space_group_name_H-M   'P 1'
#
loop_
_entity.id
_entity.type
_entity.pdbx_description
1 polymer ?
#
loop_
_entity_poly.entity_id
_entity_poly.type
_entity_poly.pdbx_seq_one_letter_code
_entity_poly.pdbx_strand_id
1 'polypeptide(L)'
;MKNKNYFILLVLFLSALQIKAQYSFDNVLYGAAYYHEYMPYERLDEDIRLMKRAGLTVVRVGESAWGVFEPQEGNFEFEWMDRILDKMHAAGIKVILGTPTYSIPAWLAYKHPEVLAEHAKGNKAYYGIRQNMDFTNPTYQFYCERIIRKMLERYAQHPAVIGYQVDNETEARGVNNRDYFFGFRNYIKQKFNNDLNLLAKEWGMNYWGMNINTWEEFYPRDGVTSPSYKNEWERYNRKEVADFLNWQCDLVNEYKRKDQFVTHCFMPDFHNICLLYTSDA
;
A
#
# COMPACT_ATOMS: atom_id res chain seq x y z
N MET A 1 21.70 46.83 10.36
CA MET A 1 21.35 46.00 9.16
C MET A 1 22.23 44.78 8.97
N LYS A 2 23.46 44.70 9.47
CA LYS A 2 24.36 43.53 9.28
C LYS A 2 23.94 42.25 9.98
N ASN A 3 23.26 42.32 11.13
CA ASN A 3 22.89 41.10 11.90
C ASN A 3 21.73 40.29 11.35
N LYS A 4 20.85 40.87 10.50
CA LYS A 4 19.75 40.15 9.89
C LYS A 4 20.22 39.16 8.82
N ASN A 5 21.28 39.49 8.11
CA ASN A 5 21.81 38.63 7.03
C ASN A 5 22.52 37.38 7.59
N TYR A 6 23.13 37.45 8.77
CA TYR A 6 23.77 36.30 9.42
C TYR A 6 22.75 35.33 9.98
N PHE A 7 21.61 35.85 10.45
CA PHE A 7 20.52 34.98 10.95
C PHE A 7 19.87 34.19 9.80
N ILE A 8 19.64 34.82 8.65
CA ILE A 8 19.10 34.15 7.45
C ILE A 8 20.10 33.12 6.91
N LEU A 9 21.39 33.41 6.90
CA LEU A 9 22.45 32.46 6.49
C LEU A 9 22.53 31.28 7.46
N LEU A 10 22.37 31.48 8.76
CA LEU A 10 22.38 30.42 9.76
C LEU A 10 21.15 29.51 9.62
N VAL A 11 19.97 30.08 9.37
CA VAL A 11 18.73 29.30 9.15
C VAL A 11 18.82 28.50 7.84
N LEU A 12 19.35 29.06 6.78
CA LEU A 12 19.59 28.35 5.52
C LEU A 12 20.64 27.24 5.67
N PHE A 13 21.68 27.46 6.48
CA PHE A 13 22.70 26.45 6.75
C PHE A 13 22.16 25.30 7.62
N LEU A 14 21.29 25.60 8.60
CA LEU A 14 20.62 24.61 9.43
C LEU A 14 19.56 23.80 8.66
N SER A 15 18.89 24.42 7.68
CA SER A 15 17.94 23.69 6.81
C SER A 15 18.63 22.80 5.78
N ALA A 16 19.84 23.13 5.36
CA ALA A 16 20.64 22.29 4.46
C ALA A 16 21.22 21.02 5.11
N LEU A 17 21.20 20.94 6.46
CA LEU A 17 21.75 19.80 7.19
C LEU A 17 20.75 18.64 7.41
N GLN A 18 19.51 18.73 6.89
CA GLN A 18 18.46 17.73 7.13
C GLN A 18 18.12 16.83 5.93
N ILE A 19 18.78 16.95 4.80
CA ILE A 19 18.58 16.01 3.69
C ILE A 19 19.61 14.89 3.80
N LYS A 20 19.40 13.97 4.75
CA LYS A 20 20.03 12.65 4.67
C LYS A 20 19.08 11.72 3.94
N ALA A 21 19.51 11.18 2.80
CA ALA A 21 18.84 10.04 2.21
C ALA A 21 18.68 8.95 3.30
N GLN A 22 17.50 8.32 3.36
CA GLN A 22 17.20 7.27 4.36
C GLN A 22 18.16 6.09 4.25
N TYR A 23 18.64 5.80 3.06
CA TYR A 23 19.57 4.71 2.76
C TYR A 23 20.70 5.20 1.85
N SER A 24 21.93 4.84 2.21
CA SER A 24 23.11 5.11 1.37
C SER A 24 23.39 3.87 0.52
N PHE A 25 23.36 4.05 -0.80
CA PHE A 25 23.67 2.99 -1.73
C PHE A 25 25.16 3.02 -2.07
N ASP A 26 25.91 2.05 -1.57
CA ASP A 26 27.33 1.90 -1.90
C ASP A 26 27.53 1.40 -3.34
N ASN A 27 26.53 0.67 -3.86
CA ASN A 27 26.54 0.09 -5.20
C ASN A 27 25.13 0.09 -5.79
N VAL A 28 25.05 -0.09 -7.11
CA VAL A 28 23.78 -0.34 -7.79
C VAL A 28 23.17 -1.65 -7.28
N LEU A 29 21.94 -1.60 -6.82
CA LEU A 29 21.18 -2.80 -6.45
C LEU A 29 20.70 -3.49 -7.73
N TYR A 30 21.20 -4.70 -7.96
CA TYR A 30 20.78 -5.54 -9.08
C TYR A 30 20.11 -6.79 -8.51
N GLY A 31 18.84 -7.02 -8.88
CA GLY A 31 18.08 -8.11 -8.27
C GLY A 31 16.72 -8.39 -8.89
N ALA A 32 15.97 -9.26 -8.24
CA ALA A 32 14.65 -9.68 -8.67
C ALA A 32 13.73 -9.97 -7.47
N ALA A 33 12.41 -10.10 -7.75
CA ALA A 33 11.49 -10.74 -6.81
C ALA A 33 11.83 -12.23 -6.70
N TYR A 34 11.80 -12.75 -5.48
CA TYR A 34 12.10 -14.15 -5.19
C TYR A 34 10.98 -14.75 -4.34
N TYR A 35 10.33 -15.75 -4.89
CA TYR A 35 9.16 -16.42 -4.32
C TYR A 35 9.52 -17.85 -3.94
N HIS A 36 10.28 -18.00 -2.83
CA HIS A 36 10.71 -19.31 -2.34
C HIS A 36 9.53 -20.21 -1.96
N GLU A 37 8.41 -19.62 -1.56
CA GLU A 37 7.17 -20.31 -1.25
C GLU A 37 6.57 -21.12 -2.41
N TYR A 38 7.01 -20.85 -3.64
CA TYR A 38 6.65 -21.61 -4.84
C TYR A 38 7.66 -22.70 -5.18
N MET A 39 8.81 -22.73 -4.49
CA MET A 39 9.91 -23.64 -4.80
C MET A 39 9.98 -24.77 -3.77
N PRO A 40 10.58 -25.93 -4.15
CA PRO A 40 10.90 -26.96 -3.16
C PRO A 40 11.79 -26.38 -2.05
N TYR A 41 11.52 -26.77 -0.82
CA TYR A 41 12.20 -26.25 0.37
C TYR A 41 13.72 -26.37 0.30
N GLU A 42 14.22 -27.46 -0.29
CA GLU A 42 15.64 -27.78 -0.41
C GLU A 42 16.38 -26.92 -1.46
N ARG A 43 15.61 -26.26 -2.34
CA ARG A 43 16.17 -25.54 -3.48
C ARG A 43 16.90 -24.25 -3.10
N LEU A 44 16.65 -23.67 -1.92
CA LEU A 44 17.16 -22.36 -1.50
C LEU A 44 18.68 -22.19 -1.69
N ASP A 45 19.46 -23.21 -1.35
CA ASP A 45 20.93 -23.15 -1.46
C ASP A 45 21.39 -23.06 -2.92
N GLU A 46 20.74 -23.80 -3.79
CA GLU A 46 21.01 -23.76 -5.23
C GLU A 46 20.56 -22.42 -5.85
N ASP A 47 19.41 -21.91 -5.45
CA ASP A 47 18.93 -20.60 -5.91
C ASP A 47 19.89 -19.48 -5.52
N ILE A 48 20.38 -19.48 -4.27
CA ILE A 48 21.37 -18.50 -3.81
C ILE A 48 22.67 -18.64 -4.61
N ARG A 49 23.14 -19.85 -4.88
CA ARG A 49 24.31 -20.08 -5.72
C ARG A 49 24.14 -19.51 -7.13
N LEU A 50 22.97 -19.69 -7.72
CA LEU A 50 22.61 -19.15 -9.04
C LEU A 50 22.52 -17.63 -9.01
N MET A 51 21.89 -17.03 -8.00
CA MET A 51 21.81 -15.58 -7.79
C MET A 51 23.21 -14.96 -7.73
N LYS A 52 24.10 -15.52 -6.92
CA LYS A 52 25.50 -15.04 -6.83
C LYS A 52 26.23 -15.14 -8.16
N ARG A 53 26.06 -16.25 -8.88
CA ARG A 53 26.68 -16.42 -10.20
C ARG A 53 26.15 -15.40 -11.21
N ALA A 54 24.87 -15.03 -11.10
CA ALA A 54 24.25 -14.00 -11.93
C ALA A 54 24.59 -12.56 -11.50
N GLY A 55 25.29 -12.38 -10.36
CA GLY A 55 25.65 -11.06 -9.82
C GLY A 55 24.53 -10.34 -9.09
N LEU A 56 23.48 -11.04 -8.66
CA LEU A 56 22.39 -10.43 -7.88
C LEU A 56 22.94 -9.99 -6.51
N THR A 57 22.59 -8.75 -6.14
CA THR A 57 22.96 -8.12 -4.87
C THR A 57 21.79 -7.91 -3.94
N VAL A 58 20.55 -8.02 -4.45
CA VAL A 58 19.33 -7.83 -3.68
C VAL A 58 18.21 -8.74 -4.18
N VAL A 59 17.34 -9.16 -3.29
CA VAL A 59 16.06 -9.82 -3.62
C VAL A 59 14.92 -9.15 -2.87
N ARG A 60 13.72 -9.17 -3.47
CA ARG A 60 12.48 -8.83 -2.78
C ARG A 60 11.72 -10.11 -2.44
N VAL A 61 11.21 -10.20 -1.21
CA VAL A 61 10.54 -11.40 -0.70
C VAL A 61 9.30 -11.03 0.13
N GLY A 62 8.33 -11.92 0.17
CA GLY A 62 7.27 -11.95 1.19
C GLY A 62 6.00 -11.16 0.90
N GLU A 63 5.93 -10.33 -0.14
CA GLU A 63 4.80 -9.42 -0.40
C GLU A 63 3.45 -10.11 -0.68
N SER A 64 3.44 -11.38 -1.02
CA SER A 64 2.21 -12.17 -1.27
C SER A 64 2.08 -13.38 -0.36
N ALA A 65 2.91 -13.51 0.65
CA ALA A 65 3.06 -14.74 1.42
C ALA A 65 2.24 -14.79 2.72
N TRP A 66 1.17 -13.98 2.86
CA TRP A 66 0.40 -13.94 4.12
C TRP A 66 -0.11 -15.33 4.54
N GLY A 67 -0.67 -16.11 3.59
CA GLY A 67 -1.16 -17.45 3.90
C GLY A 67 -0.07 -18.44 4.35
N VAL A 68 1.22 -18.16 4.05
CA VAL A 68 2.36 -18.93 4.54
C VAL A 68 2.84 -18.43 5.90
N PHE A 69 2.82 -17.10 6.11
CA PHE A 69 3.13 -16.51 7.41
C PHE A 69 2.09 -16.82 8.48
N GLU A 70 0.81 -16.94 8.07
CA GLU A 70 -0.31 -17.19 8.97
C GLU A 70 -1.30 -18.16 8.31
N PRO A 71 -0.97 -19.47 8.26
CA PRO A 71 -1.80 -20.49 7.60
C PRO A 71 -3.16 -20.70 8.29
N GLN A 72 -3.26 -20.38 9.57
CA GLN A 72 -4.49 -20.32 10.33
C GLN A 72 -4.51 -19.06 11.18
N GLU A 73 -5.68 -18.51 11.44
CA GLU A 73 -5.83 -17.30 12.23
C GLU A 73 -5.11 -17.39 13.57
N GLY A 74 -4.14 -16.48 13.79
CA GLY A 74 -3.35 -16.39 15.00
C GLY A 74 -2.21 -17.41 15.11
N ASN A 75 -2.09 -18.33 14.17
CA ASN A 75 -0.94 -19.26 14.10
C ASN A 75 0.10 -18.72 13.11
N PHE A 76 1.20 -18.18 13.64
CA PHE A 76 2.24 -17.55 12.83
C PHE A 76 3.44 -18.50 12.63
N GLU A 77 3.81 -18.69 11.38
CA GLU A 77 4.92 -19.54 10.95
C GLU A 77 5.99 -18.68 10.23
N PHE A 78 7.06 -18.35 10.94
CA PHE A 78 8.11 -17.48 10.41
C PHE A 78 9.40 -18.21 10.06
N GLU A 79 9.59 -19.45 10.48
CA GLU A 79 10.87 -20.20 10.35
C GLU A 79 11.35 -20.32 8.90
N TRP A 80 10.43 -20.42 7.95
CA TRP A 80 10.76 -20.47 6.54
C TRP A 80 11.41 -19.16 6.04
N MET A 81 10.95 -18.02 6.52
CA MET A 81 11.50 -16.71 6.16
C MET A 81 12.79 -16.43 6.95
N ASP A 82 12.90 -16.86 8.23
CA ASP A 82 14.14 -16.79 8.99
C ASP A 82 15.29 -17.44 8.21
N ARG A 83 15.06 -18.66 7.72
CA ARG A 83 16.02 -19.40 6.91
C ARG A 83 16.43 -18.65 5.63
N ILE A 84 15.48 -18.00 4.95
CA ILE A 84 15.77 -17.21 3.74
C ILE A 84 16.65 -16.03 4.10
N LEU A 85 16.26 -15.24 5.11
CA LEU A 85 16.99 -14.05 5.52
C LEU A 85 18.41 -14.37 5.98
N ASP A 86 18.58 -15.40 6.80
CA ASP A 86 19.89 -15.84 7.29
C ASP A 86 20.82 -16.26 6.15
N LYS A 87 20.30 -17.06 5.20
CA LYS A 87 21.09 -17.53 4.06
C LYS A 87 21.41 -16.43 3.07
N MET A 88 20.48 -15.51 2.81
CA MET A 88 20.74 -14.32 1.99
C MET A 88 21.80 -13.44 2.64
N HIS A 89 21.72 -13.22 3.96
CA HIS A 89 22.74 -12.47 4.70
C HIS A 89 24.11 -13.13 4.59
N ALA A 90 24.21 -14.42 4.86
CA ALA A 90 25.46 -15.18 4.76
C ALA A 90 26.07 -15.14 3.34
N ALA A 91 25.21 -15.06 2.31
CA ALA A 91 25.63 -14.93 0.92
C ALA A 91 25.98 -13.49 0.49
N GLY A 92 25.77 -12.48 1.36
CA GLY A 92 25.96 -11.06 1.03
C GLY A 92 24.87 -10.49 0.10
N ILE A 93 23.70 -11.16 0.01
CA ILE A 93 22.54 -10.69 -0.75
C ILE A 93 21.63 -9.91 0.20
N LYS A 94 21.32 -8.67 -0.15
CA LYS A 94 20.42 -7.79 0.59
C LYS A 94 18.96 -8.16 0.34
N VAL A 95 18.07 -7.83 1.27
CA VAL A 95 16.65 -8.16 1.17
C VAL A 95 15.77 -6.90 1.30
N ILE A 96 14.81 -6.77 0.41
CA ILE A 96 13.64 -5.90 0.54
C ILE A 96 12.48 -6.79 0.99
N LEU A 97 11.96 -6.54 2.19
CA LEU A 97 10.87 -7.34 2.75
C LEU A 97 9.53 -6.70 2.41
N GLY A 98 8.63 -7.45 1.77
CA GLY A 98 7.29 -6.98 1.43
C GLY A 98 6.29 -7.16 2.57
N THR A 99 5.39 -6.17 2.78
CA THR A 99 4.20 -6.42 3.60
C THR A 99 3.25 -7.33 2.82
N PRO A 100 2.68 -8.39 3.41
CA PRO A 100 2.05 -9.47 2.66
C PRO A 100 0.57 -9.21 2.33
N THR A 101 0.12 -7.96 2.39
CA THR A 101 -1.29 -7.56 2.31
C THR A 101 -1.93 -7.74 0.93
N TYR A 102 -1.11 -7.88 -0.09
CA TYR A 102 -1.52 -8.06 -1.48
C TYR A 102 -2.38 -9.31 -1.73
N SER A 103 -2.17 -10.39 -0.97
CA SER A 103 -2.88 -11.66 -1.10
C SER A 103 -3.27 -12.18 0.27
N ILE A 104 -4.58 -12.19 0.57
CA ILE A 104 -5.09 -12.64 1.86
C ILE A 104 -5.13 -14.16 1.97
N PRO A 105 -5.01 -14.72 3.19
CA PRO A 105 -5.19 -16.14 3.41
C PRO A 105 -6.68 -16.55 3.28
N ALA A 106 -6.92 -17.80 2.90
CA ALA A 106 -8.26 -18.33 2.69
C ALA A 106 -9.14 -18.24 3.94
N TRP A 107 -8.56 -18.44 5.12
CA TRP A 107 -9.29 -18.34 6.40
C TRP A 107 -9.88 -16.95 6.63
N LEU A 108 -9.18 -15.87 6.18
CA LEU A 108 -9.67 -14.49 6.33
C LEU A 108 -10.89 -14.25 5.44
N ALA A 109 -10.82 -14.63 4.17
CA ALA A 109 -11.97 -14.52 3.27
C ALA A 109 -13.17 -15.39 3.70
N TYR A 110 -12.90 -16.54 4.32
CA TYR A 110 -13.94 -17.44 4.80
C TYR A 110 -14.64 -16.92 6.06
N LYS A 111 -13.88 -16.44 7.05
CA LYS A 111 -14.43 -15.96 8.33
C LYS A 111 -15.01 -14.54 8.22
N HIS A 112 -14.44 -13.74 7.34
CA HIS A 112 -14.73 -12.31 7.16
C HIS A 112 -14.99 -11.99 5.69
N PRO A 113 -16.06 -12.54 5.08
CA PRO A 113 -16.35 -12.32 3.66
C PRO A 113 -16.61 -10.85 3.32
N GLU A 114 -16.89 -10.01 4.30
CA GLU A 114 -17.05 -8.56 4.15
C GLU A 114 -15.75 -7.84 3.75
N VAL A 115 -14.58 -8.47 3.91
CA VAL A 115 -13.30 -7.91 3.47
C VAL A 115 -13.15 -7.95 1.95
N LEU A 116 -13.93 -8.80 1.27
CA LEU A 116 -13.88 -8.92 -0.19
C LEU A 116 -14.55 -7.72 -0.87
N ALA A 117 -13.97 -7.31 -1.99
CA ALA A 117 -14.49 -6.21 -2.77
C ALA A 117 -15.87 -6.56 -3.37
N GLU A 118 -16.77 -5.59 -3.36
CA GLU A 118 -17.99 -5.57 -4.13
C GLU A 118 -17.79 -4.62 -5.32
N HIS A 119 -18.02 -5.10 -6.54
CA HIS A 119 -17.92 -4.28 -7.74
C HIS A 119 -19.28 -3.66 -8.11
N ALA A 120 -19.28 -2.73 -9.05
CA ALA A 120 -20.49 -2.17 -9.59
C ALA A 120 -21.50 -3.26 -9.98
N LYS A 121 -22.81 -2.99 -9.79
CA LYS A 121 -23.93 -3.92 -10.02
C LYS A 121 -24.01 -5.08 -9.00
N GLY A 122 -23.37 -4.95 -7.83
CA GLY A 122 -23.46 -5.94 -6.77
C GLY A 122 -22.70 -7.25 -7.05
N ASN A 123 -21.82 -7.26 -8.04
CA ASN A 123 -20.94 -8.39 -8.28
C ASN A 123 -19.89 -8.45 -7.17
N LYS A 124 -19.90 -9.52 -6.37
CA LYS A 124 -18.89 -9.74 -5.33
C LYS A 124 -17.65 -10.35 -5.92
N ALA A 125 -16.49 -9.86 -5.49
CA ALA A 125 -15.23 -10.55 -5.74
C ALA A 125 -15.22 -11.89 -5.03
N TYR A 126 -14.61 -12.88 -5.68
CA TYR A 126 -14.36 -14.16 -5.05
C TYR A 126 -12.96 -14.16 -4.42
N TYR A 127 -12.75 -15.04 -3.44
CA TYR A 127 -11.41 -15.32 -2.96
C TYR A 127 -10.50 -15.68 -4.12
N GLY A 128 -9.34 -15.06 -4.17
CA GLY A 128 -8.37 -15.24 -5.23
C GLY A 128 -6.99 -14.76 -4.82
N ILE A 129 -6.03 -14.96 -5.72
CA ILE A 129 -4.62 -14.71 -5.46
C ILE A 129 -4.21 -13.24 -5.57
N ARG A 130 -5.09 -12.34 -6.00
CA ARG A 130 -4.77 -10.91 -6.20
C ARG A 130 -5.88 -10.03 -5.65
N GLN A 131 -5.50 -8.97 -5.00
CA GLN A 131 -6.22 -7.75 -4.57
C GLN A 131 -7.74 -7.74 -4.85
N ASN A 132 -8.47 -8.64 -4.28
CA ASN A 132 -9.93 -8.68 -4.35
C ASN A 132 -10.56 -8.18 -3.03
N MET A 133 -9.87 -7.31 -2.30
CA MET A 133 -10.29 -6.79 -1.00
C MET A 133 -10.70 -5.34 -1.10
N ASP A 134 -11.63 -4.96 -0.21
CA ASP A 134 -11.86 -3.57 0.11
C ASP A 134 -10.81 -3.12 1.14
N PHE A 135 -9.77 -2.43 0.68
CA PHE A 135 -8.68 -1.97 1.54
C PHE A 135 -9.09 -0.86 2.52
N THR A 136 -10.30 -0.31 2.41
CA THR A 136 -10.87 0.62 3.40
C THR A 136 -11.66 -0.12 4.49
N ASN A 137 -11.90 -1.43 4.33
CA ASN A 137 -12.65 -2.22 5.31
C ASN A 137 -11.86 -2.32 6.63
N PRO A 138 -12.47 -1.95 7.78
CA PRO A 138 -11.75 -1.93 9.06
C PRO A 138 -11.32 -3.32 9.54
N THR A 139 -12.08 -4.37 9.22
CA THR A 139 -11.69 -5.74 9.55
C THR A 139 -10.44 -6.14 8.76
N TYR A 140 -10.40 -5.83 7.47
CA TYR A 140 -9.22 -6.07 6.66
C TYR A 140 -8.00 -5.29 7.18
N GLN A 141 -8.15 -4.01 7.48
CA GLN A 141 -7.07 -3.19 8.03
C GLN A 141 -6.57 -3.73 9.38
N PHE A 142 -7.47 -4.17 10.26
CA PHE A 142 -7.09 -4.78 11.54
C PHE A 142 -6.17 -5.99 11.35
N TYR A 143 -6.52 -6.90 10.43
CA TYR A 143 -5.71 -8.08 10.17
C TYR A 143 -4.41 -7.74 9.41
N CYS A 144 -4.43 -6.77 8.50
CA CYS A 144 -3.22 -6.24 7.86
C CYS A 144 -2.23 -5.68 8.89
N GLU A 145 -2.71 -4.82 9.80
CA GLU A 145 -1.87 -4.26 10.86
C GLU A 145 -1.24 -5.36 11.71
N ARG A 146 -2.02 -6.35 12.09
CA ARG A 146 -1.56 -7.47 12.91
C ARG A 146 -0.41 -8.23 12.26
N ILE A 147 -0.57 -8.64 11.00
CA ILE A 147 0.50 -9.38 10.30
C ILE A 147 1.73 -8.52 10.03
N ILE A 148 1.54 -7.26 9.63
CA ILE A 148 2.64 -6.32 9.43
C ILE A 148 3.44 -6.16 10.71
N ARG A 149 2.80 -5.88 11.85
CA ARG A 149 3.48 -5.72 13.14
C ARG A 149 4.24 -6.98 13.53
N LYS A 150 3.64 -8.17 13.37
CA LYS A 150 4.32 -9.45 13.66
C LYS A 150 5.58 -9.65 12.83
N MET A 151 5.54 -9.30 11.56
CA MET A 151 6.71 -9.35 10.69
C MET A 151 7.78 -8.33 11.11
N LEU A 152 7.38 -7.10 11.41
CA LEU A 152 8.30 -6.03 11.77
C LEU A 152 8.94 -6.29 13.14
N GLU A 153 8.18 -6.75 14.13
CA GLU A 153 8.71 -7.18 15.44
C GLU A 153 9.85 -8.20 15.29
N ARG A 154 9.74 -9.10 14.32
CA ARG A 154 10.73 -10.14 14.08
C ARG A 154 11.91 -9.68 13.22
N TYR A 155 11.64 -8.94 12.15
CA TYR A 155 12.61 -8.74 11.07
C TYR A 155 13.20 -7.33 10.97
N ALA A 156 12.69 -6.35 11.69
CA ALA A 156 13.15 -4.98 11.55
C ALA A 156 14.65 -4.81 11.86
N GLN A 157 15.19 -5.63 12.76
CA GLN A 157 16.61 -5.60 13.13
C GLN A 157 17.47 -6.60 12.35
N HIS A 158 16.89 -7.39 11.45
CA HIS A 158 17.65 -8.38 10.70
C HIS A 158 18.64 -7.71 9.73
N PRO A 159 19.93 -8.10 9.73
CA PRO A 159 20.98 -7.41 8.98
C PRO A 159 20.83 -7.51 7.45
N ALA A 160 20.17 -8.56 6.94
CA ALA A 160 19.89 -8.68 5.51
C ALA A 160 18.88 -7.66 5.02
N VAL A 161 17.92 -7.21 5.88
CA VAL A 161 16.80 -6.33 5.48
C VAL A 161 17.29 -4.90 5.38
N ILE A 162 17.28 -4.36 4.15
CA ILE A 162 17.71 -3.00 3.83
C ILE A 162 16.55 -2.05 3.57
N GLY A 163 15.36 -2.56 3.43
CA GLY A 163 14.16 -1.76 3.18
C GLY A 163 12.91 -2.62 3.10
N TYR A 164 11.79 -1.94 2.95
CA TYR A 164 10.46 -2.54 2.89
C TYR A 164 9.73 -2.11 1.64
N GLN A 165 9.00 -3.05 1.03
CA GLN A 165 7.96 -2.72 0.06
C GLN A 165 6.61 -2.85 0.76
N VAL A 166 5.85 -1.75 0.85
CA VAL A 166 4.48 -1.79 1.36
C VAL A 166 3.54 -2.24 0.25
N ASP A 167 2.73 -3.25 0.52
CA ASP A 167 1.80 -3.87 -0.41
C ASP A 167 2.42 -4.15 -1.80
N ASN A 168 1.61 -4.37 -2.83
CA ASN A 168 2.10 -4.58 -4.19
C ASN A 168 1.07 -4.12 -5.22
N GLU A 169 1.44 -3.29 -6.17
CA GLU A 169 0.60 -2.85 -7.29
C GLU A 169 -0.81 -2.38 -6.83
N THR A 170 -0.87 -1.65 -5.72
CA THR A 170 -2.13 -1.28 -5.08
C THR A 170 -3.00 -0.41 -5.98
N GLU A 171 -4.24 -0.85 -6.19
CA GLU A 171 -5.20 -0.21 -7.06
C GLU A 171 -6.62 -0.37 -6.53
N ALA A 172 -7.49 0.60 -6.75
CA ALA A 172 -8.89 0.56 -6.29
C ALA A 172 -9.80 -0.42 -7.08
N ARG A 173 -9.31 -1.11 -8.06
CA ARG A 173 -9.92 -2.22 -8.88
C ARG A 173 -11.45 -2.27 -8.93
N GLY A 174 -12.12 -1.10 -8.97
CA GLY A 174 -13.57 -1.01 -9.04
C GLY A 174 -14.30 -1.38 -7.74
N VAL A 175 -13.64 -1.26 -6.59
CA VAL A 175 -14.27 -1.43 -5.26
C VAL A 175 -15.45 -0.49 -5.16
N ASN A 176 -16.60 -1.03 -4.78
CA ASN A 176 -17.87 -0.30 -4.65
C ASN A 176 -18.69 -0.82 -3.45
N ASN A 177 -18.00 -1.30 -2.41
CA ASN A 177 -18.62 -1.71 -1.18
C ASN A 177 -19.45 -0.57 -0.58
N ARG A 178 -20.48 -0.91 0.17
CA ARG A 178 -21.38 0.08 0.78
C ARG A 178 -20.62 1.14 1.58
N ASP A 179 -19.68 0.71 2.41
CA ASP A 179 -18.94 1.62 3.29
C ASP A 179 -17.89 2.43 2.51
N TYR A 180 -17.29 1.84 1.47
CA TYR A 180 -16.46 2.56 0.50
C TYR A 180 -17.22 3.69 -0.17
N PHE A 181 -18.45 3.41 -0.62
CA PHE A 181 -19.30 4.44 -1.20
C PHE A 181 -19.72 5.51 -0.18
N PHE A 182 -20.00 5.15 1.06
CA PHE A 182 -20.26 6.12 2.11
C PHE A 182 -19.05 7.00 2.41
N GLY A 183 -17.86 6.47 2.33
CA GLY A 183 -16.60 7.24 2.36
C GLY A 183 -16.57 8.28 1.24
N PHE A 184 -16.86 7.87 0.01
CA PHE A 184 -16.94 8.79 -1.13
C PHE A 184 -17.98 9.89 -0.93
N ARG A 185 -19.19 9.55 -0.48
CA ARG A 185 -20.22 10.53 -0.15
C ARG A 185 -19.74 11.55 0.88
N ASN A 186 -19.09 11.08 1.92
CA ASN A 186 -18.52 11.94 2.96
C ASN A 186 -17.39 12.83 2.43
N TYR A 187 -16.54 12.31 1.56
CA TYR A 187 -15.50 13.07 0.86
C TYR A 187 -16.12 14.22 0.05
N ILE A 188 -17.16 13.95 -0.73
CA ILE A 188 -17.88 14.99 -1.49
C ILE A 188 -18.56 16.00 -0.55
N LYS A 189 -19.21 15.52 0.51
CA LYS A 189 -19.83 16.37 1.52
C LYS A 189 -18.83 17.36 2.15
N GLN A 190 -17.66 16.90 2.50
CA GLN A 190 -16.58 17.75 3.05
C GLN A 190 -16.07 18.74 2.00
N LYS A 191 -15.81 18.27 0.78
CA LYS A 191 -15.31 19.10 -0.32
C LYS A 191 -16.22 20.29 -0.63
N PHE A 192 -17.53 20.10 -0.53
CA PHE A 192 -18.54 21.12 -0.78
C PHE A 192 -19.07 21.78 0.51
N ASN A 193 -18.34 21.67 1.63
CA ASN A 193 -18.70 22.29 2.90
C ASN A 193 -20.14 21.95 3.36
N ASN A 194 -20.61 20.74 3.08
CA ASN A 194 -21.97 20.28 3.36
C ASN A 194 -23.06 21.09 2.63
N ASP A 195 -22.71 21.81 1.55
CA ASP A 195 -23.65 22.64 0.76
C ASP A 195 -24.07 21.93 -0.54
N LEU A 196 -25.31 21.42 -0.55
CA LEU A 196 -25.90 20.76 -1.73
C LEU A 196 -26.17 21.73 -2.88
N ASN A 197 -26.45 23.03 -2.60
CA ASN A 197 -26.64 24.00 -3.64
C ASN A 197 -25.34 24.31 -4.38
N LEU A 198 -24.24 24.40 -3.63
CA LEU A 198 -22.91 24.55 -4.21
C LEU A 198 -22.56 23.32 -5.06
N LEU A 199 -22.76 22.11 -4.55
CA LEU A 199 -22.58 20.87 -5.31
C LEU A 199 -23.41 20.86 -6.61
N ALA A 200 -24.72 21.17 -6.50
CA ALA A 200 -25.63 21.15 -7.64
C ALA A 200 -25.20 22.15 -8.70
N LYS A 201 -24.76 23.34 -8.29
CA LYS A 201 -24.26 24.40 -9.18
C LYS A 201 -23.00 23.97 -9.90
N GLU A 202 -21.99 23.51 -9.16
CA GLU A 202 -20.67 23.17 -9.70
C GLU A 202 -20.71 21.93 -10.60
N TRP A 203 -21.60 20.97 -10.31
CA TRP A 203 -21.76 19.75 -11.10
C TRP A 203 -22.84 19.82 -12.17
N GLY A 204 -23.60 20.91 -12.24
CA GLY A 204 -24.71 21.07 -13.20
C GLY A 204 -25.83 20.05 -12.97
N MET A 205 -26.20 19.78 -11.71
CA MET A 205 -27.10 18.68 -11.35
C MET A 205 -28.55 18.89 -11.74
N ASN A 206 -28.91 20.06 -12.28
CA ASN A 206 -30.27 20.34 -12.83
C ASN A 206 -30.56 19.57 -14.12
N TYR A 207 -29.61 18.76 -14.58
CA TYR A 207 -29.69 18.03 -15.83
C TYR A 207 -30.05 16.57 -15.59
N TRP A 208 -31.01 16.04 -16.37
CA TRP A 208 -31.47 14.64 -16.32
C TRP A 208 -31.83 14.11 -14.93
N GLY A 209 -32.47 14.94 -14.10
CA GLY A 209 -32.96 14.53 -12.79
C GLY A 209 -31.82 14.12 -11.81
N MET A 210 -30.64 14.73 -11.94
CA MET A 210 -29.53 14.47 -11.05
C MET A 210 -29.63 15.22 -9.71
N ASN A 211 -30.58 16.16 -9.57
CA ASN A 211 -30.77 16.90 -8.33
C ASN A 211 -31.03 15.98 -7.14
N ILE A 212 -30.47 16.36 -6.01
CA ILE A 212 -30.72 15.76 -4.72
C ILE A 212 -31.09 16.85 -3.70
N ASN A 213 -31.92 16.49 -2.72
CA ASN A 213 -32.35 17.40 -1.67
C ASN A 213 -31.68 17.12 -0.35
N THR A 214 -31.17 15.88 -0.18
CA THR A 214 -30.43 15.45 1.02
C THR A 214 -29.22 14.61 0.60
N TRP A 215 -28.23 14.49 1.50
CA TRP A 215 -27.07 13.66 1.26
C TRP A 215 -27.39 12.16 1.20
N GLU A 216 -28.51 11.75 1.78
CA GLU A 216 -29.00 10.38 1.72
C GLU A 216 -29.44 9.98 0.32
N GLU A 217 -29.85 10.97 -0.50
CA GLU A 217 -30.20 10.79 -1.91
C GLU A 217 -28.97 10.73 -2.85
N PHE A 218 -27.76 10.89 -2.31
CA PHE A 218 -26.53 10.71 -3.06
C PHE A 218 -26.22 9.21 -3.20
N TYR A 219 -26.61 8.63 -4.35
CA TYR A 219 -26.52 7.20 -4.62
C TYR A 219 -25.28 6.82 -5.44
N PRO A 220 -24.79 5.55 -5.31
CA PRO A 220 -23.90 4.95 -6.29
C PRO A 220 -24.55 4.98 -7.67
N ARG A 221 -23.81 5.40 -8.68
CA ARG A 221 -24.37 5.58 -10.02
C ARG A 221 -23.58 4.79 -11.04
N ASP A 222 -24.14 3.68 -11.49
CA ASP A 222 -23.68 2.99 -12.69
C ASP A 222 -23.96 3.82 -13.94
N GLY A 223 -22.95 3.93 -14.81
CA GLY A 223 -23.13 4.60 -16.09
C GLY A 223 -23.46 6.10 -15.99
N VAL A 224 -23.03 6.75 -14.92
CA VAL A 224 -23.26 8.19 -14.70
C VAL A 224 -22.75 8.99 -15.87
N THR A 225 -23.62 9.88 -16.36
CA THR A 225 -23.30 10.81 -17.45
C THR A 225 -22.52 12.05 -16.97
N SER A 226 -22.54 12.35 -15.67
CA SER A 226 -21.83 13.51 -15.10
C SER A 226 -20.32 13.30 -15.11
N PRO A 227 -19.55 14.08 -15.90
CA PRO A 227 -18.09 14.03 -15.86
C PRO A 227 -17.52 14.40 -14.48
N SER A 228 -18.19 15.33 -13.78
CA SER A 228 -17.78 15.76 -12.44
C SER A 228 -17.80 14.61 -11.43
N TYR A 229 -18.89 13.82 -11.43
CA TYR A 229 -18.99 12.64 -10.58
C TYR A 229 -17.87 11.64 -10.87
N LYS A 230 -17.64 11.30 -12.15
CA LYS A 230 -16.60 10.37 -12.56
C LYS A 230 -15.22 10.84 -12.13
N ASN A 231 -14.90 12.10 -12.38
CA ASN A 231 -13.60 12.68 -12.01
C ASN A 231 -13.38 12.66 -10.50
N GLU A 232 -14.42 12.97 -9.70
CA GLU A 232 -14.29 12.92 -8.25
C GLU A 232 -14.22 11.49 -7.71
N TRP A 233 -14.92 10.54 -8.31
CA TRP A 233 -14.78 9.13 -7.99
C TRP A 233 -13.35 8.63 -8.21
N GLU A 234 -12.73 8.99 -9.34
CA GLU A 234 -11.35 8.67 -9.64
C GLU A 234 -10.35 9.35 -8.68
N ARG A 235 -10.63 10.59 -8.26
CA ARG A 235 -9.83 11.27 -7.23
C ARG A 235 -9.93 10.58 -5.89
N TYR A 236 -11.15 10.20 -5.51
CA TYR A 236 -11.39 9.46 -4.27
C TYR A 236 -10.67 8.11 -4.29
N ASN A 237 -10.78 7.36 -5.38
CA ASN A 237 -10.06 6.09 -5.54
C ASN A 237 -8.54 6.27 -5.34
N ARG A 238 -7.95 7.29 -5.95
CA ARG A 238 -6.52 7.58 -5.78
C ARG A 238 -6.16 7.97 -4.34
N LYS A 239 -7.02 8.76 -3.71
CA LYS A 239 -6.84 9.15 -2.31
C LYS A 239 -6.84 7.93 -1.39
N GLU A 240 -7.82 7.05 -1.53
CA GLU A 240 -7.91 5.86 -0.67
C GLU A 240 -6.73 4.90 -0.87
N VAL A 241 -6.23 4.73 -2.10
CA VAL A 241 -4.99 3.99 -2.37
C VAL A 241 -3.80 4.65 -1.67
N ALA A 242 -3.66 5.96 -1.78
CA ALA A 242 -2.58 6.70 -1.12
C ALA A 242 -2.66 6.58 0.41
N ASP A 243 -3.85 6.72 0.97
CA ASP A 243 -4.07 6.62 2.42
C ASP A 243 -3.72 5.21 2.94
N PHE A 244 -4.12 4.16 2.23
CA PHE A 244 -3.79 2.78 2.58
C PHE A 244 -2.27 2.51 2.54
N LEU A 245 -1.58 3.02 1.52
CA LEU A 245 -0.13 2.88 1.41
C LEU A 245 0.61 3.71 2.48
N ASN A 246 0.18 4.95 2.71
CA ASN A 246 0.76 5.81 3.74
C ASN A 246 0.60 5.20 5.13
N TRP A 247 -0.58 4.66 5.44
CA TRP A 247 -0.82 3.95 6.68
C TRP A 247 0.14 2.76 6.87
N GLN A 248 0.40 1.96 5.84
CA GLN A 248 1.40 0.89 5.94
C GLN A 248 2.82 1.45 6.10
N CYS A 249 3.14 2.55 5.42
CA CYS A 249 4.42 3.24 5.62
C CYS A 249 4.60 3.70 7.07
N ASP A 250 3.55 4.22 7.69
CA ASP A 250 3.60 4.65 9.09
C ASP A 250 3.86 3.47 10.03
N LEU A 251 3.18 2.33 9.82
CA LEU A 251 3.46 1.11 10.57
C LEU A 251 4.91 0.64 10.41
N VAL A 252 5.45 0.66 9.20
CA VAL A 252 6.86 0.31 8.96
C VAL A 252 7.79 1.29 9.64
N ASN A 253 7.50 2.59 9.61
CA ASN A 253 8.31 3.63 10.21
C ASN A 253 8.43 3.52 11.73
N GLU A 254 7.44 2.90 12.42
CA GLU A 254 7.50 2.63 13.86
C GLU A 254 8.64 1.65 14.23
N TYR A 255 9.01 0.74 13.35
CA TYR A 255 9.92 -0.38 13.64
C TYR A 255 11.24 -0.33 12.90
N LYS A 256 11.26 0.22 11.68
CA LYS A 256 12.43 0.19 10.81
C LYS A 256 13.62 0.92 11.41
N ARG A 257 14.83 0.49 11.06
CA ARG A 257 16.05 1.24 11.36
C ARG A 257 16.12 2.50 10.49
N LYS A 258 16.91 3.45 10.93
CA LYS A 258 17.12 4.74 10.20
C LYS A 258 17.78 4.57 8.85
N ASP A 259 18.54 3.49 8.66
CA ASP A 259 19.23 3.16 7.43
C ASP A 259 18.37 2.34 6.45
N GLN A 260 17.14 2.01 6.79
CA GLN A 260 16.21 1.28 5.92
C GLN A 260 15.26 2.23 5.20
N PHE A 261 15.00 1.97 3.93
CA PHE A 261 14.03 2.72 3.13
C PHE A 261 12.66 2.03 3.09
N VAL A 262 11.66 2.77 2.64
CA VAL A 262 10.33 2.24 2.29
C VAL A 262 10.06 2.53 0.82
N THR A 263 9.48 1.58 0.12
CA THR A 263 9.16 1.68 -1.31
C THR A 263 7.84 0.99 -1.62
N HIS A 264 7.36 1.18 -2.83
CA HIS A 264 6.20 0.46 -3.38
C HIS A 264 6.47 0.00 -4.81
N CYS A 265 5.80 -1.06 -5.25
CA CYS A 265 5.84 -1.53 -6.63
C CYS A 265 4.70 -0.90 -7.43
N PHE A 266 4.99 0.11 -8.24
CA PHE A 266 4.02 0.76 -9.12
C PHE A 266 3.96 0.09 -10.49
N MET A 267 2.75 -0.10 -11.02
CA MET A 267 2.57 -0.51 -12.42
C MET A 267 2.35 0.72 -13.30
N PRO A 268 3.14 0.89 -14.39
CA PRO A 268 3.07 2.11 -15.23
C PRO A 268 1.75 2.27 -15.98
N ASP A 269 1.02 1.19 -16.23
CA ASP A 269 -0.24 1.21 -17.00
C ASP A 269 -1.47 1.54 -16.14
N PHE A 270 -1.31 1.69 -14.84
CA PHE A 270 -2.42 2.06 -13.96
C PHE A 270 -2.74 3.55 -14.09
N HIS A 271 -3.86 3.89 -14.67
CA HIS A 271 -4.37 5.26 -14.80
C HIS A 271 -4.52 5.98 -13.45
N ASN A 272 -4.41 5.26 -12.35
CA ASN A 272 -4.57 5.74 -10.98
C ASN A 272 -3.24 6.12 -10.29
N ILE A 273 -2.10 6.03 -10.98
CA ILE A 273 -0.80 6.40 -10.41
C ILE A 273 -0.60 7.92 -10.44
N CYS A 274 -1.45 8.65 -9.78
CA CYS A 274 -1.13 10.04 -9.43
C CYS A 274 -0.84 10.17 -7.93
N LEU A 275 -0.18 9.17 -7.35
CA LEU A 275 0.30 9.18 -5.96
C LEU A 275 1.34 10.29 -5.72
N LEU A 276 2.03 10.73 -6.78
CA LEU A 276 2.98 11.84 -6.72
C LEU A 276 2.34 13.20 -6.40
N TYR A 277 1.02 13.33 -6.49
CA TYR A 277 0.31 14.59 -6.20
C TYR A 277 -0.44 14.60 -4.87
N THR A 278 -0.39 13.51 -4.10
CA THR A 278 -1.10 13.38 -2.81
C THR A 278 -0.15 13.31 -1.62
N SER A 279 1.12 13.00 -1.83
CA SER A 279 2.14 13.24 -0.83
C SER A 279 2.65 14.66 -1.03
N ASP A 280 2.63 15.49 0.00
CA ASP A 280 3.38 16.73 0.08
C ASP A 280 4.87 16.38 -0.13
N ALA A 281 5.27 16.33 -1.39
CA ALA A 281 6.65 16.14 -1.77
C ALA A 281 7.39 17.49 -1.69
#